data_eb7b8bd7e5e1635e97ebd9b0544187fb
#
_entry.id   eb7b8bd7e5e1635e97ebd9b0544187fb
#
_cell.length_a   1.000
_cell.length_b   1.000
_cell.length_c   1.000
_cell.angle_alpha   90.00
_cell.angle_beta   90.00
_cell.angle_gamma   90.00
#
_symmetry.space_group_name_H-M   'P 1'
#
loop_
_entity.id
_entity.type
_entity.pdbx_description
1 polymer ?
#
loop_
_entity_poly.entity_id
_entity_poly.type
_entity_poly.pdbx_seq_one_letter_code
_entity_poly.pdbx_strand_id
1 'polypeptide(L)'
;MSPIALTRLLMLAAVWGASFLFMRIIAPVLGTLPTAFFRVSIACAGLLVILALMRVRWDFNGKLKACLLLGMINSGIPATLYSVAAQVLPAGYSAIFNATTPLMGVLIGALLFREPMTLTKLSGIFLGLFGVGILSGAGPVAFDAQLLQGALSCLAATTCYGFAGFLARRWLDQQGGLDSRLSALGSMLGATLLLLPLFGYSVLTQPPASWGGWDVWLSLLGLGLVCTAFAYILYFRLLSEIGPVKASTVTFMIPAFGVLWGAWLLDESLSMAHLYGGLLIAVALWLVLKPAAVGRAVRA
;
A
#
# COMPACT_ATOMS: atom_id res chain seq x y z
N MET A 1 -10.61 14.42 -17.12
CA MET A 1 -9.24 13.85 -17.23
C MET A 1 -8.89 13.69 -18.69
N SER A 2 -7.65 13.96 -19.09
CA SER A 2 -7.19 13.62 -20.43
C SER A 2 -7.12 12.10 -20.63
N PRO A 3 -7.27 11.57 -21.85
CA PRO A 3 -7.10 10.12 -22.10
C PRO A 3 -5.75 9.60 -21.62
N ILE A 4 -4.68 10.37 -21.78
CA ILE A 4 -3.33 10.02 -21.33
C ILE A 4 -3.26 9.88 -19.79
N ALA A 5 -3.87 10.80 -19.04
CA ALA A 5 -3.91 10.72 -17.58
C ALA A 5 -4.73 9.51 -17.09
N LEU A 6 -5.82 9.17 -17.80
CA LEU A 6 -6.61 7.97 -17.51
C LEU A 6 -5.78 6.69 -17.75
N THR A 7 -5.09 6.61 -18.88
CA THR A 7 -4.20 5.47 -19.18
C THR A 7 -3.11 5.29 -18.11
N ARG A 8 -2.49 6.38 -17.69
CA ARG A 8 -1.48 6.35 -16.61
C ARG A 8 -2.07 5.90 -15.27
N LEU A 9 -3.29 6.32 -14.96
CA LEU A 9 -4.00 5.93 -13.75
C LEU A 9 -4.31 4.43 -13.75
N LEU A 10 -4.84 3.91 -14.88
CA LEU A 10 -5.11 2.49 -15.06
C LEU A 10 -3.82 1.66 -15.01
N MET A 11 -2.76 2.12 -15.68
CA MET A 11 -1.45 1.46 -15.65
C MET A 11 -0.90 1.41 -14.21
N LEU A 12 -0.99 2.50 -13.45
CA LEU A 12 -0.55 2.52 -12.06
C LEU A 12 -1.37 1.57 -11.18
N ALA A 13 -2.68 1.51 -11.38
CA ALA A 13 -3.56 0.58 -10.66
C ALA A 13 -3.20 -0.88 -10.97
N ALA A 14 -2.95 -1.20 -12.25
CA ALA A 14 -2.52 -2.52 -12.68
C ALA A 14 -1.15 -2.91 -12.09
N VAL A 15 -0.19 -2.00 -12.11
CA VAL A 15 1.15 -2.19 -11.55
C VAL A 15 1.11 -2.37 -10.04
N TRP A 16 0.36 -1.55 -9.31
CA TRP A 16 0.22 -1.72 -7.86
C TRP A 16 -0.59 -2.96 -7.49
N GLY A 17 -1.61 -3.32 -8.28
CA GLY A 17 -2.33 -4.59 -8.11
C GLY A 17 -1.42 -5.81 -8.27
N ALA A 18 -0.48 -5.76 -9.22
CA ALA A 18 0.50 -6.81 -9.44
C ALA A 18 1.50 -6.97 -8.27
N SER A 19 1.65 -5.97 -7.40
CA SER A 19 2.48 -6.11 -6.19
C SER A 19 2.04 -7.28 -5.31
N PHE A 20 0.73 -7.50 -5.19
CA PHE A 20 0.17 -8.59 -4.38
C PHE A 20 0.43 -9.96 -5.02
N LEU A 21 0.32 -10.03 -6.36
CA LEU A 21 0.71 -11.22 -7.13
C LEU A 21 2.18 -11.59 -6.86
N PHE A 22 3.10 -10.65 -7.08
CA PHE A 22 4.52 -10.92 -6.87
C PHE A 22 4.84 -11.30 -5.44
N MET A 23 4.26 -10.63 -4.44
CA MET A 23 4.44 -11.02 -3.04
C MET A 23 3.91 -12.43 -2.75
N ARG A 24 2.82 -12.85 -3.38
CA ARG A 24 2.26 -14.20 -3.25
C ARG A 24 3.18 -15.26 -3.83
N ILE A 25 3.93 -14.96 -4.89
CA ILE A 25 4.95 -15.86 -5.47
C ILE A 25 6.18 -15.93 -4.56
N ILE A 26 6.65 -14.81 -4.05
CA ILE A 26 7.95 -14.69 -3.38
C ILE A 26 7.87 -15.13 -1.90
N ALA A 27 6.86 -14.66 -1.15
CA ALA A 27 6.83 -14.79 0.31
C ALA A 27 6.77 -16.24 0.82
N PRO A 28 6.09 -17.19 0.17
CA PRO A 28 6.13 -18.59 0.57
C PRO A 28 7.51 -19.25 0.43
N VAL A 29 8.34 -18.76 -0.51
CA VAL A 29 9.66 -19.32 -0.81
C VAL A 29 10.74 -18.69 0.06
N LEU A 30 10.81 -17.35 0.08
CA LEU A 30 11.87 -16.62 0.78
C LEU A 30 11.53 -16.32 2.25
N GLY A 31 10.26 -16.41 2.63
CA GLY A 31 9.78 -15.97 3.93
C GLY A 31 9.53 -14.46 4.00
N THR A 32 9.05 -14.02 5.15
CA THR A 32 8.58 -12.64 5.38
C THR A 32 9.68 -11.59 5.26
N LEU A 33 10.75 -11.72 6.05
CA LEU A 33 11.77 -10.69 6.16
C LEU A 33 12.62 -10.54 4.90
N PRO A 34 13.09 -11.63 4.24
CA PRO A 34 13.77 -11.51 2.96
C PRO A 34 12.90 -10.86 1.87
N THR A 35 11.62 -11.26 1.76
CA THR A 35 10.68 -10.66 0.79
C THR A 35 10.54 -9.16 1.01
N ALA A 36 10.29 -8.73 2.25
CA ALA A 36 10.14 -7.33 2.59
C ALA A 36 11.43 -6.53 2.35
N PHE A 37 12.58 -7.07 2.77
CA PHE A 37 13.88 -6.42 2.59
C PHE A 37 14.24 -6.25 1.11
N PHE A 38 14.18 -7.31 0.32
CA PHE A 38 14.51 -7.22 -1.12
C PHE A 38 13.56 -6.29 -1.86
N ARG A 39 12.27 -6.29 -1.54
CA ARG A 39 11.31 -5.34 -2.12
C ARG A 39 11.78 -3.89 -1.96
N VAL A 40 12.09 -3.47 -0.73
CA VAL A 40 12.43 -2.06 -0.46
C VAL A 40 13.84 -1.70 -0.88
N SER A 41 14.81 -2.63 -0.76
CA SER A 41 16.20 -2.39 -1.15
C SER A 41 16.37 -2.31 -2.67
N ILE A 42 15.72 -3.18 -3.44
CA ILE A 42 15.68 -3.12 -4.90
C ILE A 42 14.99 -1.84 -5.37
N ALA A 43 13.88 -1.46 -4.71
CA ALA A 43 13.20 -0.20 -5.01
C ALA A 43 14.06 1.02 -4.69
N CYS A 44 14.79 1.00 -3.58
CA CYS A 44 15.74 2.05 -3.20
C CYS A 44 16.84 2.20 -4.26
N ALA A 45 17.46 1.09 -4.65
CA ALA A 45 18.49 1.07 -5.69
C ALA A 45 17.92 1.57 -7.04
N GLY A 46 16.73 1.11 -7.43
CA GLY A 46 16.04 1.56 -8.64
C GLY A 46 15.75 3.07 -8.63
N LEU A 47 15.27 3.61 -7.52
CA LEU A 47 15.03 5.06 -7.38
C LEU A 47 16.34 5.85 -7.40
N LEU A 48 17.41 5.36 -6.76
CA LEU A 48 18.72 5.99 -6.83
C LEU A 48 19.18 6.14 -8.28
N VAL A 49 19.11 5.05 -9.07
CA VAL A 49 19.48 5.07 -10.49
C VAL A 49 18.58 6.02 -11.29
N ILE A 50 17.27 5.91 -11.14
CA ILE A 50 16.30 6.75 -11.88
C ILE A 50 16.52 8.23 -11.57
N LEU A 51 16.65 8.61 -10.30
CA LEU A 51 16.83 10.00 -9.90
C LEU A 51 18.22 10.55 -10.36
N ALA A 52 19.26 9.73 -10.35
CA ALA A 52 20.57 10.09 -10.89
C ALA A 52 20.50 10.35 -12.41
N LEU A 53 19.83 9.47 -13.16
CA LEU A 53 19.60 9.66 -14.61
C LEU A 53 18.75 10.89 -14.92
N MET A 54 17.75 11.19 -14.07
CA MET A 54 16.93 12.39 -14.16
C MET A 54 17.67 13.65 -13.70
N ARG A 55 18.90 13.55 -13.22
CA ARG A 55 19.72 14.65 -12.70
C ARG A 55 18.99 15.48 -11.62
N VAL A 56 18.24 14.81 -10.75
CA VAL A 56 17.54 15.44 -9.64
C VAL A 56 18.58 15.99 -8.64
N ARG A 57 18.37 17.21 -8.15
CA ARG A 57 19.22 17.77 -7.09
C ARG A 57 18.95 17.01 -5.78
N TRP A 58 20.01 16.54 -5.13
CA TRP A 58 19.94 15.73 -3.89
C TRP A 58 19.83 16.62 -2.64
N ASP A 59 18.84 17.49 -2.63
CA ASP A 59 18.62 18.39 -1.50
C ASP A 59 17.34 18.03 -0.75
N PHE A 60 17.51 17.42 0.40
CA PHE A 60 16.42 17.06 1.31
C PHE A 60 15.94 18.24 2.18
N ASN A 61 16.51 19.45 2.04
CA ASN A 61 16.15 20.63 2.84
C ASN A 61 16.10 20.32 4.36
N GLY A 62 17.05 19.54 4.88
CA GLY A 62 17.09 19.12 6.27
C GLY A 62 16.09 18.02 6.69
N LYS A 63 15.23 17.55 5.77
CA LYS A 63 14.13 16.61 6.08
C LYS A 63 14.48 15.13 5.87
N LEU A 64 15.75 14.80 5.62
CA LEU A 64 16.15 13.40 5.42
C LEU A 64 15.72 12.50 6.59
N LYS A 65 15.95 12.93 7.83
CA LYS A 65 15.53 12.17 9.03
C LYS A 65 14.03 11.89 9.04
N ALA A 66 13.20 12.89 8.68
CA ALA A 66 11.75 12.72 8.57
C ALA A 66 11.38 11.71 7.48
N CYS A 67 12.03 11.76 6.32
CA CYS A 67 11.81 10.79 5.23
C CYS A 67 12.21 9.38 5.65
N LEU A 68 13.35 9.20 6.35
CA LEU A 68 13.78 7.90 6.86
C LEU A 68 12.75 7.31 7.84
N LEU A 69 12.31 8.07 8.83
CA LEU A 69 11.30 7.63 9.81
C LEU A 69 9.94 7.34 9.14
N LEU A 70 9.52 8.19 8.22
CA LEU A 70 8.32 7.95 7.43
C LEU A 70 8.44 6.65 6.63
N GLY A 71 9.61 6.38 6.05
CA GLY A 71 9.86 5.16 5.30
C GLY A 71 9.78 3.89 6.14
N MET A 72 10.25 3.94 7.38
CA MET A 72 10.11 2.83 8.33
C MET A 72 8.62 2.50 8.56
N ILE A 73 7.78 3.53 8.78
CA ILE A 73 6.35 3.37 9.09
C ILE A 73 5.52 3.10 7.82
N ASN A 74 5.79 3.82 6.73
CA ASN A 74 4.99 3.76 5.50
C ASN A 74 5.42 2.65 4.53
N SER A 75 6.61 2.09 4.68
CA SER A 75 7.15 1.15 3.71
C SER A 75 7.75 -0.10 4.36
N GLY A 76 8.62 0.03 5.36
CA GLY A 76 9.30 -1.09 5.99
C GLY A 76 8.34 -2.00 6.76
N ILE A 77 7.61 -1.45 7.72
CA ILE A 77 6.62 -2.21 8.51
C ILE A 77 5.52 -2.78 7.60
N PRO A 78 4.86 -2.00 6.71
CA PRO A 78 3.85 -2.54 5.82
C PRO A 78 4.39 -3.60 4.84
N ALA A 79 5.61 -3.47 4.33
CA ALA A 79 6.21 -4.50 3.47
C ALA A 79 6.32 -5.84 4.21
N THR A 80 6.73 -5.81 5.48
CA THR A 80 6.79 -7.00 6.33
C THR A 80 5.40 -7.59 6.57
N LEU A 81 4.42 -6.75 6.95
CA LEU A 81 3.05 -7.19 7.22
C LEU A 81 2.36 -7.78 5.98
N TYR A 82 2.52 -7.16 4.81
CA TYR A 82 2.01 -7.75 3.56
C TYR A 82 2.77 -9.00 3.14
N SER A 83 4.05 -9.15 3.48
CA SER A 83 4.78 -10.39 3.25
C SER A 83 4.29 -11.52 4.15
N VAL A 84 3.89 -11.23 5.41
CA VAL A 84 3.17 -12.19 6.27
C VAL A 84 1.86 -12.60 5.63
N ALA A 85 1.04 -11.62 5.23
CA ALA A 85 -0.25 -11.88 4.61
C ALA A 85 -0.11 -12.72 3.32
N ALA A 86 0.87 -12.43 2.48
CA ALA A 86 1.09 -13.12 1.22
C ALA A 86 1.50 -14.60 1.36
N GLN A 87 1.92 -15.05 2.54
CA GLN A 87 2.16 -16.47 2.78
C GLN A 87 0.86 -17.26 2.91
N VAL A 88 -0.19 -16.63 3.42
CA VAL A 88 -1.44 -17.31 3.80
C VAL A 88 -2.66 -16.83 3.01
N LEU A 89 -2.67 -15.59 2.51
CA LEU A 89 -3.79 -15.04 1.76
C LEU A 89 -3.55 -15.07 0.25
N PRO A 90 -4.59 -15.30 -0.55
CA PRO A 90 -4.59 -15.00 -1.98
C PRO A 90 -4.25 -13.53 -2.27
N ALA A 91 -3.67 -13.27 -3.46
CA ALA A 91 -3.31 -11.91 -3.88
C ALA A 91 -4.52 -10.98 -3.93
N GLY A 92 -5.66 -11.48 -4.41
CA GLY A 92 -6.92 -10.73 -4.47
C GLY A 92 -7.41 -10.26 -3.09
N TYR A 93 -7.28 -11.10 -2.05
CA TYR A 93 -7.63 -10.73 -0.66
C TYR A 93 -6.77 -9.56 -0.16
N SER A 94 -5.45 -9.68 -0.28
CA SER A 94 -4.52 -8.64 0.15
C SER A 94 -4.78 -7.31 -0.56
N ALA A 95 -5.11 -7.35 -1.86
CA ALA A 95 -5.46 -6.17 -2.65
C ALA A 95 -6.79 -5.51 -2.17
N ILE A 96 -7.81 -6.32 -1.84
CA ILE A 96 -9.08 -5.81 -1.29
C ILE A 96 -8.87 -5.22 0.11
N PHE A 97 -8.13 -5.90 0.99
CA PHE A 97 -7.79 -5.35 2.31
C PHE A 97 -7.01 -4.04 2.21
N ASN A 98 -6.12 -3.90 1.23
CA ASN A 98 -5.39 -2.65 1.01
C ASN A 98 -6.33 -1.46 0.71
N ALA A 99 -7.49 -1.69 0.10
CA ALA A 99 -8.47 -0.63 -0.12
C ALA A 99 -9.08 -0.06 1.17
N THR A 100 -8.91 -0.70 2.33
CA THR A 100 -9.33 -0.14 3.62
C THR A 100 -8.41 0.99 4.13
N THR A 101 -7.29 1.28 3.44
CA THR A 101 -6.33 2.33 3.85
C THR A 101 -6.99 3.68 4.19
N PRO A 102 -7.90 4.24 3.38
CA PRO A 102 -8.56 5.49 3.74
C PRO A 102 -9.47 5.37 4.96
N LEU A 103 -10.07 4.21 5.20
CA LEU A 103 -10.89 3.95 6.40
C LEU A 103 -10.03 4.00 7.65
N MET A 104 -8.86 3.32 7.62
CA MET A 104 -7.90 3.36 8.71
C MET A 104 -7.32 4.77 8.90
N GLY A 105 -7.09 5.51 7.81
CA GLY A 105 -6.69 6.91 7.87
C GLY A 105 -7.68 7.79 8.63
N VAL A 106 -8.98 7.67 8.36
CA VAL A 106 -10.02 8.42 9.09
C VAL A 106 -10.11 7.99 10.56
N LEU A 107 -10.00 6.69 10.83
CA LEU A 107 -10.00 6.17 12.21
C LEU A 107 -8.81 6.72 13.01
N ILE A 108 -7.60 6.66 12.46
CA ILE A 108 -6.38 7.21 13.06
C ILE A 108 -6.50 8.74 13.22
N GLY A 109 -7.04 9.43 12.21
CA GLY A 109 -7.29 10.88 12.26
C GLY A 109 -8.16 11.27 13.45
N ALA A 110 -9.25 10.54 13.68
CA ALA A 110 -10.15 10.80 14.79
C ALA A 110 -9.52 10.44 16.14
N LEU A 111 -8.88 9.28 16.26
CA LEU A 111 -8.36 8.77 17.53
C LEU A 111 -7.10 9.52 18.00
N LEU A 112 -6.16 9.80 17.10
CA LEU A 112 -4.85 10.35 17.46
C LEU A 112 -4.66 11.82 17.10
N PHE A 113 -5.35 12.31 16.06
CA PHE A 113 -5.17 13.68 15.56
C PHE A 113 -6.38 14.59 15.80
N ARG A 114 -7.38 14.11 16.55
CA ARG A 114 -8.61 14.85 16.91
C ARG A 114 -9.38 15.38 15.70
N GLU A 115 -9.31 14.68 14.57
CA GLU A 115 -10.11 15.02 13.40
C GLU A 115 -11.61 14.73 13.69
N PRO A 116 -12.55 15.57 13.20
CA PRO A 116 -13.96 15.37 13.48
C PRO A 116 -14.48 14.07 12.86
N MET A 117 -15.09 13.23 13.70
CA MET A 117 -15.78 12.01 13.29
C MET A 117 -17.26 12.32 13.08
N THR A 118 -17.72 12.25 11.83
CA THR A 118 -19.15 12.37 11.51
C THR A 118 -19.83 11.01 11.49
N LEU A 119 -21.15 10.97 11.67
CA LEU A 119 -21.94 9.73 11.57
C LEU A 119 -21.73 9.04 10.21
N THR A 120 -21.61 9.81 9.13
CA THR A 120 -21.33 9.28 7.78
C THR A 120 -19.97 8.58 7.70
N LYS A 121 -18.93 9.15 8.32
CA LYS A 121 -17.60 8.51 8.39
C LYS A 121 -17.67 7.25 9.26
N LEU A 122 -18.35 7.32 10.40
CA LEU A 122 -18.50 6.18 11.31
C LEU A 122 -19.24 5.02 10.62
N SER A 123 -20.37 5.29 9.97
CA SER A 123 -21.12 4.26 9.22
C SER A 123 -20.29 3.67 8.07
N GLY A 124 -19.49 4.48 7.39
CA GLY A 124 -18.54 4.02 6.37
C GLY A 124 -17.49 3.07 6.95
N ILE A 125 -16.91 3.37 8.11
CA ILE A 125 -15.95 2.48 8.76
C ILE A 125 -16.59 1.12 9.10
N PHE A 126 -17.77 1.12 9.74
CA PHE A 126 -18.48 -0.11 10.06
C PHE A 126 -18.83 -0.93 8.82
N LEU A 127 -19.31 -0.27 7.75
CA LEU A 127 -19.64 -0.93 6.49
C LEU A 127 -18.39 -1.55 5.83
N GLY A 128 -17.26 -0.85 5.88
CA GLY A 128 -15.99 -1.35 5.35
C GLY A 128 -15.45 -2.55 6.12
N LEU A 129 -15.50 -2.52 7.45
CA LEU A 129 -15.13 -3.65 8.28
C LEU A 129 -16.08 -4.85 8.10
N PHE A 130 -17.38 -4.59 7.89
CA PHE A 130 -18.33 -5.64 7.56
C PHE A 130 -18.03 -6.27 6.19
N GLY A 131 -17.65 -5.47 5.19
CA GLY A 131 -17.17 -5.98 3.90
C GLY A 131 -15.92 -6.86 4.02
N VAL A 132 -14.98 -6.48 4.88
CA VAL A 132 -13.81 -7.32 5.27
C VAL A 132 -14.28 -8.63 5.90
N GLY A 133 -15.28 -8.58 6.80
CA GLY A 133 -15.85 -9.77 7.43
C GLY A 133 -16.50 -10.73 6.44
N ILE A 134 -17.24 -10.22 5.46
CA ILE A 134 -17.84 -11.05 4.39
C ILE A 134 -16.74 -11.70 3.55
N LEU A 135 -15.71 -10.96 3.14
CA LEU A 135 -14.62 -11.53 2.36
C LEU A 135 -13.92 -12.65 3.15
N SER A 136 -13.66 -12.44 4.43
CA SER A 136 -12.96 -13.42 5.27
C SER A 136 -13.83 -14.64 5.63
N GLY A 137 -15.12 -14.45 5.88
CA GLY A 137 -16.00 -15.52 6.36
C GLY A 137 -16.74 -16.30 5.27
N ALA A 138 -17.00 -15.69 4.11
CA ALA A 138 -17.75 -16.28 3.00
C ALA A 138 -16.92 -16.46 1.73
N GLY A 139 -15.62 -16.18 1.79
CA GLY A 139 -14.69 -16.35 0.68
C GLY A 139 -14.27 -17.82 0.47
N PRO A 140 -13.51 -18.09 -0.60
CA PRO A 140 -13.09 -19.45 -0.93
C PRO A 140 -12.00 -20.01 0.00
N VAL A 141 -11.43 -19.19 0.86
CA VAL A 141 -10.43 -19.59 1.86
C VAL A 141 -11.13 -19.94 3.16
N ALA A 142 -10.79 -21.09 3.75
CA ALA A 142 -11.35 -21.49 5.03
C ALA A 142 -11.07 -20.47 6.13
N PHE A 143 -12.07 -20.19 6.96
CA PHE A 143 -11.90 -19.30 8.11
C PHE A 143 -11.14 -20.01 9.22
N ASP A 144 -9.85 -19.74 9.30
CA ASP A 144 -8.95 -20.31 10.28
C ASP A 144 -8.00 -19.25 10.88
N ALA A 145 -7.09 -19.69 11.73
CA ALA A 145 -6.10 -18.81 12.36
C ALA A 145 -5.14 -18.15 11.34
N GLN A 146 -4.84 -18.84 10.23
CA GLN A 146 -3.95 -18.32 9.19
C GLN A 146 -4.61 -17.19 8.40
N LEU A 147 -5.88 -17.36 8.00
CA LEU A 147 -6.66 -16.31 7.37
C LEU A 147 -6.78 -15.09 8.28
N LEU A 148 -7.07 -15.31 9.58
CA LEU A 148 -7.16 -14.22 10.55
C LEU A 148 -5.82 -13.49 10.69
N GLN A 149 -4.71 -14.20 10.78
CA GLN A 149 -3.36 -13.62 10.82
C GLN A 149 -3.07 -12.75 9.59
N GLY A 150 -3.38 -13.25 8.39
CA GLY A 150 -3.21 -12.51 7.15
C GLY A 150 -4.07 -11.25 7.07
N ALA A 151 -5.36 -11.36 7.44
CA ALA A 151 -6.30 -10.25 7.47
C ALA A 151 -5.86 -9.14 8.45
N LEU A 152 -5.48 -9.53 9.69
CA LEU A 152 -4.98 -8.59 10.70
C LEU A 152 -3.67 -7.94 10.25
N SER A 153 -2.78 -8.68 9.59
CA SER A 153 -1.55 -8.13 9.02
C SER A 153 -1.85 -7.07 7.95
N CYS A 154 -2.80 -7.32 7.06
CA CYS A 154 -3.23 -6.32 6.07
C CYS A 154 -3.83 -5.07 6.74
N LEU A 155 -4.71 -5.24 7.74
CA LEU A 155 -5.31 -4.11 8.46
C LEU A 155 -4.28 -3.32 9.26
N ALA A 156 -3.29 -3.97 9.85
CA ALA A 156 -2.16 -3.31 10.51
C ALA A 156 -1.32 -2.50 9.50
N ALA A 157 -1.06 -3.05 8.30
CA ALA A 157 -0.35 -2.35 7.24
C ALA A 157 -1.10 -1.10 6.78
N THR A 158 -2.42 -1.18 6.56
CA THR A 158 -3.25 -0.03 6.17
C THR A 158 -3.35 1.01 7.27
N THR A 159 -3.30 0.59 8.55
CA THR A 159 -3.20 1.49 9.71
C THR A 159 -1.89 2.27 9.69
N CYS A 160 -0.76 1.59 9.38
CA CYS A 160 0.54 2.26 9.22
C CYS A 160 0.49 3.30 8.09
N TYR A 161 -0.14 3.00 6.95
CA TYR A 161 -0.33 3.97 5.86
C TYR A 161 -1.15 5.18 6.31
N GLY A 162 -2.26 4.95 7.01
CA GLY A 162 -3.10 6.02 7.57
C GLY A 162 -2.30 6.92 8.49
N PHE A 163 -1.56 6.35 9.44
CA PHE A 163 -0.73 7.08 10.39
C PHE A 163 0.40 7.85 9.70
N ALA A 164 1.12 7.20 8.77
CA ALA A 164 2.20 7.83 8.01
C ALA A 164 1.71 9.03 7.18
N GLY A 165 0.49 8.99 6.66
CA GLY A 165 -0.12 10.12 5.94
C GLY A 165 -0.20 11.39 6.79
N PHE A 166 -0.60 11.29 8.06
CA PHE A 166 -0.63 12.43 9.00
C PHE A 166 0.78 12.92 9.33
N LEU A 167 1.72 12.01 9.55
CA LEU A 167 3.11 12.37 9.81
C LEU A 167 3.76 13.04 8.59
N ALA A 168 3.52 12.55 7.38
CA ALA A 168 4.02 13.15 6.15
C ALA A 168 3.52 14.60 6.00
N ARG A 169 2.22 14.81 6.20
CA ARG A 169 1.64 16.15 6.20
C ARG A 169 2.32 17.07 7.22
N ARG A 170 2.54 16.59 8.45
CA ARG A 170 3.12 17.38 9.54
C ARG A 170 4.61 17.61 9.36
N TRP A 171 5.38 16.62 8.92
CA TRP A 171 6.84 16.68 8.88
C TRP A 171 7.41 17.17 7.56
N LEU A 172 6.65 17.04 6.47
CA LEU A 172 7.08 17.44 5.15
C LEU A 172 6.26 18.63 4.64
N ASP A 173 4.95 18.46 4.44
CA ASP A 173 4.13 19.45 3.74
C ASP A 173 4.02 20.76 4.52
N GLN A 174 3.71 20.71 5.83
CA GLN A 174 3.57 21.89 6.68
C GLN A 174 4.91 22.61 6.96
N GLN A 175 6.03 22.00 6.63
CA GLN A 175 7.36 22.57 6.78
C GLN A 175 7.94 23.06 5.44
N GLY A 176 7.12 23.41 4.48
CA GLY A 176 7.53 23.93 3.17
C GLY A 176 7.71 22.89 2.07
N GLY A 177 7.21 21.67 2.29
CA GLY A 177 7.23 20.60 1.31
C GLY A 177 8.62 20.01 1.04
N LEU A 178 8.66 18.96 0.23
CA LEU A 178 9.86 18.34 -0.31
C LEU A 178 9.53 17.78 -1.69
N ASP A 179 10.51 17.71 -2.59
CA ASP A 179 10.33 16.98 -3.85
C ASP A 179 9.86 15.55 -3.53
N SER A 180 8.71 15.20 -4.06
CA SER A 180 8.06 13.91 -3.78
C SER A 180 8.92 12.72 -4.21
N ARG A 181 9.80 12.89 -5.21
CA ARG A 181 10.77 11.88 -5.65
C ARG A 181 11.84 11.63 -4.58
N LEU A 182 12.35 12.69 -3.96
CA LEU A 182 13.28 12.60 -2.83
C LEU A 182 12.59 12.02 -1.59
N SER A 183 11.32 12.38 -1.34
CA SER A 183 10.52 11.78 -0.27
C SER A 183 10.39 10.26 -0.46
N ALA A 184 10.13 9.79 -1.68
CA ALA A 184 10.07 8.36 -1.98
C ALA A 184 11.42 7.67 -1.77
N LEU A 185 12.50 8.26 -2.28
CA LEU A 185 13.85 7.71 -2.08
C LEU A 185 14.21 7.64 -0.61
N GLY A 186 14.01 8.72 0.14
CA GLY A 186 14.27 8.77 1.58
C GLY A 186 13.42 7.74 2.35
N SER A 187 12.17 7.53 1.94
CA SER A 187 11.30 6.50 2.51
C SER A 187 11.82 5.08 2.21
N MET A 188 12.24 4.79 0.97
CA MET A 188 12.79 3.47 0.64
C MET A 188 14.11 3.23 1.36
N LEU A 189 14.95 4.25 1.50
CA LEU A 189 16.20 4.18 2.27
C LEU A 189 15.91 3.89 3.75
N GLY A 190 14.96 4.60 4.38
CA GLY A 190 14.55 4.36 5.76
C GLY A 190 14.01 2.95 5.99
N ALA A 191 13.17 2.46 5.06
CA ALA A 191 12.66 1.10 5.10
C ALA A 191 13.80 0.05 4.97
N THR A 192 14.74 0.28 4.06
CA THR A 192 15.90 -0.60 3.87
C THR A 192 16.79 -0.64 5.11
N LEU A 193 17.08 0.52 5.71
CA LEU A 193 17.87 0.60 6.94
C LEU A 193 17.18 -0.09 8.14
N LEU A 194 15.85 0.01 8.24
CA LEU A 194 15.08 -0.72 9.26
C LEU A 194 15.17 -2.23 9.07
N LEU A 195 14.99 -2.68 7.82
CA LEU A 195 14.87 -4.11 7.53
C LEU A 195 16.21 -4.81 7.40
N LEU A 196 17.31 -4.10 7.12
CA LEU A 196 18.64 -4.68 6.96
C LEU A 196 19.10 -5.53 8.16
N PRO A 197 19.07 -5.03 9.43
CA PRO A 197 19.45 -5.84 10.58
C PRO A 197 18.49 -7.01 10.82
N LEU A 198 17.18 -6.81 10.59
CA LEU A 198 16.17 -7.85 10.75
C LEU A 198 16.36 -8.96 9.71
N PHE A 199 16.63 -8.60 8.47
CA PHE A 199 16.98 -9.53 7.39
C PHE A 199 18.26 -10.30 7.73
N GLY A 200 19.32 -9.61 8.13
CA GLY A 200 20.58 -10.25 8.51
C GLY A 200 20.39 -11.25 9.65
N TYR A 201 19.67 -10.86 10.71
CA TYR A 201 19.33 -11.76 11.80
C TYR A 201 18.50 -12.98 11.31
N SER A 202 17.48 -12.75 10.50
CA SER A 202 16.64 -13.83 9.95
C SER A 202 17.45 -14.84 9.13
N VAL A 203 18.33 -14.36 8.24
CA VAL A 203 19.15 -15.26 7.41
C VAL A 203 20.15 -16.05 8.23
N LEU A 204 20.69 -15.48 9.32
CA LEU A 204 21.63 -16.17 10.19
C LEU A 204 20.97 -17.21 11.09
N THR A 205 19.73 -16.96 11.54
CA THR A 205 19.04 -17.83 12.51
C THR A 205 18.05 -18.78 11.88
N GLN A 206 17.36 -18.35 10.82
CA GLN A 206 16.32 -19.07 10.11
C GLN A 206 16.40 -18.77 8.60
N PRO A 207 17.46 -19.26 7.92
CA PRO A 207 17.59 -19.00 6.49
C PRO A 207 16.39 -19.57 5.72
N PRO A 208 16.02 -18.99 4.58
CA PRO A 208 15.03 -19.58 3.69
C PRO A 208 15.42 -21.02 3.34
N ALA A 209 14.45 -21.93 3.27
CA ALA A 209 14.70 -23.30 2.85
C ALA A 209 15.25 -23.39 1.42
N SER A 210 14.90 -22.38 0.59
CA SER A 210 15.44 -22.18 -0.76
C SER A 210 15.47 -20.69 -1.06
N TRP A 211 16.48 -20.24 -1.82
CA TRP A 211 16.52 -18.88 -2.37
C TRP A 211 15.68 -18.73 -3.65
N GLY A 212 14.94 -19.79 -4.03
CA GLY A 212 14.05 -19.81 -5.18
C GLY A 212 14.80 -19.87 -6.53
N GLY A 213 14.01 -20.03 -7.59
CA GLY A 213 14.46 -20.03 -8.96
C GLY A 213 14.38 -18.63 -9.62
N TRP A 214 14.48 -18.62 -10.94
CA TRP A 214 14.38 -17.40 -11.75
C TRP A 214 13.01 -16.71 -11.62
N ASP A 215 11.95 -17.49 -11.41
CA ASP A 215 10.58 -17.02 -11.18
C ASP A 215 10.49 -16.10 -9.95
N VAL A 216 11.13 -16.49 -8.85
CA VAL A 216 11.19 -15.71 -7.60
C VAL A 216 12.00 -14.43 -7.80
N TRP A 217 13.17 -14.52 -8.41
CA TRP A 217 14.04 -13.36 -8.61
C TRP A 217 13.49 -12.37 -9.64
N LEU A 218 12.87 -12.84 -10.72
CA LEU A 218 12.16 -11.98 -11.67
C LEU A 218 10.96 -11.30 -11.01
N SER A 219 10.23 -12.04 -10.15
CA SER A 219 9.15 -11.46 -9.36
C SER A 219 9.65 -10.41 -8.37
N LEU A 220 10.80 -10.60 -7.73
CA LEU A 220 11.44 -9.60 -6.88
C LEU A 220 11.84 -8.34 -7.65
N LEU A 221 12.42 -8.49 -8.84
CA LEU A 221 12.74 -7.35 -9.70
C LEU A 221 11.46 -6.63 -10.15
N GLY A 222 10.43 -7.37 -10.54
CA GLY A 222 9.11 -6.81 -10.86
C GLY A 222 8.52 -6.03 -9.68
N LEU A 223 8.54 -6.62 -8.48
CA LEU A 223 8.02 -6.01 -7.27
C LEU A 223 8.81 -4.74 -6.87
N GLY A 224 10.13 -4.79 -6.86
CA GLY A 224 10.98 -3.68 -6.44
C GLY A 224 11.09 -2.58 -7.50
N LEU A 225 11.42 -2.93 -8.74
CA LEU A 225 11.66 -1.94 -9.80
C LEU A 225 10.36 -1.43 -10.42
N VAL A 226 9.45 -2.33 -10.82
CA VAL A 226 8.24 -1.93 -11.55
C VAL A 226 7.15 -1.48 -10.58
N CYS A 227 6.78 -2.34 -9.61
CA CYS A 227 5.66 -2.06 -8.73
C CYS A 227 6.00 -1.09 -7.60
N THR A 228 7.28 -0.74 -7.41
CA THR A 228 7.65 0.23 -6.38
C THR A 228 8.41 1.41 -6.99
N ALA A 229 9.63 1.27 -7.51
CA ALA A 229 10.42 2.40 -7.99
C ALA A 229 9.75 3.16 -9.15
N PHE A 230 9.44 2.47 -10.24
CA PHE A 230 8.77 3.07 -11.41
C PHE A 230 7.35 3.55 -11.08
N ALA A 231 6.61 2.79 -10.30
CA ALA A 231 5.25 3.15 -9.89
C ALA A 231 5.23 4.48 -9.10
N TYR A 232 6.20 4.75 -8.24
CA TYR A 232 6.31 6.06 -7.57
C TYR A 232 6.54 7.20 -8.56
N ILE A 233 7.40 7.02 -9.57
CA ILE A 233 7.63 8.05 -10.60
C ILE A 233 6.34 8.32 -11.38
N LEU A 234 5.60 7.27 -11.74
CA LEU A 234 4.33 7.38 -12.43
C LEU A 234 3.26 8.08 -11.56
N TYR A 235 3.20 7.72 -10.27
CA TYR A 235 2.29 8.33 -9.31
C TYR A 235 2.57 9.83 -9.13
N PHE A 236 3.83 10.23 -8.98
CA PHE A 236 4.18 11.64 -8.83
C PHE A 236 3.89 12.45 -10.09
N ARG A 237 4.05 11.85 -11.26
CA ARG A 237 3.65 12.49 -12.50
C ARG A 237 2.13 12.68 -12.58
N LEU A 238 1.36 11.67 -12.19
CA LEU A 238 -0.10 11.79 -12.06
C LEU A 238 -0.49 12.86 -11.05
N LEU A 239 0.17 12.91 -9.90
CA LEU A 239 -0.07 13.88 -8.85
C LEU A 239 0.09 15.33 -9.37
N SER A 240 1.13 15.58 -10.18
CA SER A 240 1.36 16.90 -10.80
C SER A 240 0.38 17.22 -11.92
N GLU A 241 -0.11 16.24 -12.68
CA GLU A 241 -1.01 16.44 -13.84
C GLU A 241 -2.47 16.59 -13.45
N ILE A 242 -2.97 15.81 -12.50
CA ILE A 242 -4.40 15.73 -12.16
C ILE A 242 -4.72 16.09 -10.70
N GLY A 243 -3.69 16.37 -9.91
CA GLY A 243 -3.80 16.72 -8.50
C GLY A 243 -4.03 15.52 -7.56
N PRO A 244 -3.88 15.73 -6.24
CA PRO A 244 -3.86 14.64 -5.25
C PRO A 244 -5.19 13.90 -5.15
N VAL A 245 -6.33 14.61 -5.18
CA VAL A 245 -7.65 13.98 -5.04
C VAL A 245 -7.95 13.02 -6.19
N LYS A 246 -7.63 13.40 -7.44
CA LYS A 246 -7.84 12.52 -8.59
C LYS A 246 -6.80 11.41 -8.66
N ALA A 247 -5.54 11.67 -8.31
CA ALA A 247 -4.49 10.66 -8.28
C ALA A 247 -4.78 9.57 -7.23
N SER A 248 -5.35 9.91 -6.07
CA SER A 248 -5.70 8.94 -5.03
C SER A 248 -6.81 7.96 -5.45
N THR A 249 -7.58 8.26 -6.51
CA THR A 249 -8.59 7.31 -7.02
C THR A 249 -7.99 6.00 -7.53
N VAL A 250 -6.69 5.95 -7.76
CA VAL A 250 -5.97 4.72 -8.10
C VAL A 250 -6.20 3.62 -7.05
N THR A 251 -6.29 3.98 -5.78
CA THR A 251 -6.46 3.01 -4.68
C THR A 251 -7.78 2.22 -4.77
N PHE A 252 -8.82 2.79 -5.40
CA PHE A 252 -10.09 2.10 -5.65
C PHE A 252 -10.00 1.07 -6.78
N MET A 253 -9.01 1.22 -7.66
CA MET A 253 -8.85 0.35 -8.82
C MET A 253 -7.88 -0.80 -8.54
N ILE A 254 -6.98 -0.64 -7.57
CA ILE A 254 -6.00 -1.67 -7.18
C ILE A 254 -6.65 -3.03 -6.89
N PRO A 255 -7.76 -3.14 -6.12
CA PRO A 255 -8.40 -4.43 -5.84
C PRO A 255 -8.85 -5.16 -7.10
N ALA A 256 -9.43 -4.44 -8.07
CA ALA A 256 -9.88 -5.05 -9.33
C ALA A 256 -8.72 -5.72 -10.08
N PHE A 257 -7.58 -5.03 -10.18
CA PHE A 257 -6.39 -5.61 -10.80
C PHE A 257 -5.74 -6.70 -9.94
N GLY A 258 -5.70 -6.55 -8.60
CA GLY A 258 -5.15 -7.58 -7.73
C GLY A 258 -5.92 -8.90 -7.81
N VAL A 259 -7.25 -8.83 -7.83
CA VAL A 259 -8.12 -9.99 -8.04
C VAL A 259 -7.94 -10.57 -9.45
N LEU A 260 -7.86 -9.71 -10.48
CA LEU A 260 -7.65 -10.14 -11.86
C LEU A 260 -6.32 -10.89 -12.04
N TRP A 261 -5.22 -10.33 -11.51
CA TRP A 261 -3.90 -10.94 -11.60
C TRP A 261 -3.82 -12.26 -10.82
N GLY A 262 -4.43 -12.33 -9.62
CA GLY A 262 -4.50 -13.56 -8.83
C GLY A 262 -5.26 -14.66 -9.56
N ALA A 263 -6.42 -14.33 -10.11
CA ALA A 263 -7.23 -15.29 -10.86
C ALA A 263 -6.56 -15.76 -12.16
N TRP A 264 -5.92 -14.84 -12.90
CA TRP A 264 -5.37 -15.15 -14.22
C TRP A 264 -4.00 -15.82 -14.17
N LEU A 265 -3.15 -15.45 -13.23
CA LEU A 265 -1.74 -15.89 -13.17
C LEU A 265 -1.43 -16.89 -12.06
N LEU A 266 -2.29 -16.98 -11.04
CA LEU A 266 -2.14 -17.92 -9.93
C LEU A 266 -3.30 -18.90 -9.79
N ASP A 267 -4.25 -18.90 -10.74
CA ASP A 267 -5.45 -19.76 -10.70
C ASP A 267 -6.25 -19.59 -9.39
N GLU A 268 -6.21 -18.38 -8.78
CA GLU A 268 -6.97 -18.10 -7.56
C GLU A 268 -8.47 -18.15 -7.85
N SER A 269 -9.21 -18.90 -7.03
CA SER A 269 -10.66 -19.05 -7.22
C SER A 269 -11.40 -17.75 -6.90
N LEU A 270 -12.22 -17.30 -7.85
CA LEU A 270 -13.13 -16.18 -7.66
C LEU A 270 -14.41 -16.66 -6.95
N SER A 271 -14.92 -15.84 -6.04
CA SER A 271 -16.19 -16.09 -5.35
C SER A 271 -17.03 -14.84 -5.27
N MET A 272 -18.32 -15.00 -4.99
CA MET A 272 -19.21 -13.86 -4.72
C MET A 272 -18.78 -13.03 -3.51
N ALA A 273 -18.00 -13.60 -2.59
CA ALA A 273 -17.44 -12.84 -1.46
C ALA A 273 -16.47 -11.73 -1.92
N HIS A 274 -15.68 -11.96 -2.98
CA HIS A 274 -14.83 -10.91 -3.57
C HIS A 274 -15.68 -9.75 -4.10
N LEU A 275 -16.80 -10.06 -4.77
CA LEU A 275 -17.71 -9.05 -5.31
C LEU A 275 -18.42 -8.29 -4.20
N TYR A 276 -19.09 -8.99 -3.29
CA TYR A 276 -19.87 -8.34 -2.23
C TYR A 276 -18.99 -7.62 -1.21
N GLY A 277 -17.91 -8.25 -0.75
CA GLY A 277 -16.95 -7.64 0.17
C GLY A 277 -16.28 -6.41 -0.46
N GLY A 278 -15.85 -6.52 -1.72
CA GLY A 278 -15.24 -5.41 -2.45
C GLY A 278 -16.21 -4.26 -2.70
N LEU A 279 -17.47 -4.52 -3.07
CA LEU A 279 -18.51 -3.50 -3.24
C LEU A 279 -18.82 -2.77 -1.93
N LEU A 280 -18.94 -3.50 -0.82
CA LEU A 280 -19.18 -2.90 0.49
C LEU A 280 -18.01 -1.98 0.91
N ILE A 281 -16.77 -2.41 0.69
CA ILE A 281 -15.60 -1.57 0.94
C ILE A 281 -15.62 -0.34 0.01
N ALA A 282 -15.98 -0.47 -1.27
CA ALA A 282 -16.08 0.66 -2.19
C ALA A 282 -17.16 1.68 -1.75
N VAL A 283 -18.32 1.21 -1.32
CA VAL A 283 -19.39 2.08 -0.77
C VAL A 283 -18.93 2.73 0.54
N ALA A 284 -18.28 1.98 1.42
CA ALA A 284 -17.70 2.50 2.66
C ALA A 284 -16.71 3.64 2.39
N LEU A 285 -15.84 3.47 1.42
CA LEU A 285 -14.88 4.48 0.99
C LEU A 285 -15.58 5.73 0.44
N TRP A 286 -16.62 5.54 -0.38
CA TRP A 286 -17.42 6.66 -0.87
C TRP A 286 -18.06 7.47 0.27
N LEU A 287 -18.63 6.79 1.28
CA LEU A 287 -19.19 7.44 2.46
C LEU A 287 -18.14 8.23 3.25
N VAL A 288 -16.98 7.62 3.47
CA VAL A 288 -15.88 8.22 4.28
C VAL A 288 -15.25 9.42 3.58
N LEU A 289 -15.09 9.36 2.26
CA LEU A 289 -14.44 10.41 1.47
C LEU A 289 -15.40 11.50 0.98
N LYS A 290 -16.71 11.32 1.18
CA LYS A 290 -17.70 12.34 0.84
C LYS A 290 -17.42 13.61 1.66
N PRO A 291 -17.26 14.79 1.02
CA PRO A 291 -17.10 16.04 1.74
C PRO A 291 -18.27 16.23 2.73
N ALA A 292 -17.96 16.63 3.97
CA ALA A 292 -19.02 17.01 4.90
C ALA A 292 -19.85 18.10 4.25
N ALA A 293 -21.18 17.95 4.23
CA ALA A 293 -22.05 19.02 3.77
C ALA A 293 -21.74 20.26 4.65
N VAL A 294 -21.18 21.28 4.05
CA VAL A 294 -21.00 22.57 4.72
C VAL A 294 -22.38 23.03 5.06
N GLY A 295 -22.76 22.91 6.35
CA GLY A 295 -24.00 23.45 6.86
C GLY A 295 -24.02 24.91 6.43
N ARG A 296 -25.02 25.29 5.62
CA ARG A 296 -25.33 26.69 5.37
C ARG A 296 -25.51 27.33 6.75
N ALA A 297 -24.49 28.02 7.23
CA ALA A 297 -24.65 28.96 8.30
C ALA A 297 -25.72 29.94 7.80
N VAL A 298 -26.92 29.80 8.36
CA VAL A 298 -28.00 30.75 8.22
C VAL A 298 -27.42 32.08 8.69
N ARG A 299 -27.16 32.97 7.76
CA ARG A 299 -26.96 34.36 8.08
C ARG A 299 -28.35 34.85 8.55
N ALA A 300 -28.53 34.95 9.83
CA ALA A 300 -29.54 35.79 10.47
C ALA A 300 -28.91 37.11 10.88
#